data_8f98d0e2b0fd266c615e9dfc1f305342
#
_entry.id   8f98d0e2b0fd266c615e9dfc1f305342
#
_cell.length_a   1.000
_cell.length_b   1.000
_cell.length_c   1.000
_cell.angle_alpha   90.00
_cell.angle_beta   90.00
_cell.angle_gamma   90.00
#
_symmetry.space_group_name_H-M   'P 1'
#
loop_
_entity.id
_entity.type
_entity.pdbx_description
1 polymer ?
#
loop_
_entity_poly.entity_id
_entity_poly.type
_entity_poly.pdbx_seq_one_letter_code
_entity_poly.pdbx_strand_id
1 'polypeptide(L)'
;MIRVATVFSGIGSIEHALDRLDIPHKIVFACDNGDIPVKYNEEEELKKIKNMHSKKEKKEYVDKLYLSQSTKQNYVKKSYMANYKIDEDDFHLDIKLLDGIDYKGKVDLFVGGSPCQSFSMVGKRKGLE
;
A
#
# COMPACT_ATOMS: atom_id res chain seq x y z
N MET A 1 -8.37 16.49 -12.82
CA MET A 1 -8.61 15.51 -11.73
C MET A 1 -7.27 15.02 -11.22
N ILE A 2 -7.07 15.06 -9.91
CA ILE A 2 -5.83 14.62 -9.28
C ILE A 2 -5.80 13.08 -9.21
N ARG A 3 -4.72 12.48 -9.67
CA ARG A 3 -4.50 11.03 -9.58
C ARG A 3 -3.66 10.75 -8.34
N VAL A 4 -4.27 10.12 -7.35
CA VAL A 4 -3.71 9.95 -6.00
C VAL A 4 -3.25 8.52 -5.77
N ALA A 5 -2.08 8.36 -5.16
CA ALA A 5 -1.62 7.09 -4.64
C ALA A 5 -1.22 7.27 -3.17
N THR A 6 -1.60 6.31 -2.34
CA THR A 6 -1.28 6.35 -0.92
C THR A 6 -0.58 5.08 -0.47
N VAL A 7 0.39 5.23 0.41
CA VAL A 7 1.04 4.11 1.11
C VAL A 7 0.85 4.30 2.61
N PHE A 8 0.83 3.21 3.35
CA PHE A 8 0.40 3.20 4.74
C PHE A 8 -0.99 3.86 4.86
N SER A 9 -1.87 3.46 3.93
CA SER A 9 -3.15 4.13 3.68
C SER A 9 -4.11 4.08 4.86
N GLY A 10 -4.01 3.05 5.69
CA GLY A 10 -4.90 2.87 6.82
C GLY A 10 -6.35 2.85 6.36
N ILE A 11 -7.18 3.63 7.03
CA ILE A 11 -8.61 3.74 6.69
C ILE A 11 -8.88 4.87 5.67
N GLY A 12 -7.83 5.46 5.10
CA GLY A 12 -7.99 6.44 4.02
C GLY A 12 -8.20 7.88 4.47
N SER A 13 -7.40 8.40 5.40
CA SER A 13 -7.52 9.75 5.90
C SER A 13 -7.39 10.83 4.82
N ILE A 14 -6.44 10.67 3.91
CA ILE A 14 -6.22 11.62 2.82
C ILE A 14 -7.37 11.56 1.81
N GLU A 15 -7.79 10.35 1.46
CA GLU A 15 -8.91 10.12 0.55
C GLU A 15 -10.19 10.75 1.11
N HIS A 16 -10.43 10.56 2.39
CA HIS A 16 -11.58 11.16 3.08
C HIS A 16 -11.51 12.68 3.08
N ALA A 17 -10.33 13.26 3.33
CA ALA A 17 -10.13 14.70 3.31
C ALA A 17 -10.42 15.30 1.92
N LEU A 18 -9.98 14.63 0.86
CA LEU A 18 -10.24 15.07 -0.52
C LEU A 18 -11.75 15.02 -0.83
N ASP A 19 -12.44 14.00 -0.36
CA ASP A 19 -13.89 13.90 -0.51
C ASP A 19 -14.62 15.02 0.24
N ARG A 20 -14.21 15.31 1.47
CA ARG A 20 -14.83 16.35 2.28
C ARG A 20 -14.62 17.76 1.71
N LEU A 21 -13.51 17.98 1.04
CA LEU A 21 -13.19 19.28 0.41
C LEU A 21 -13.73 19.38 -1.00
N ASP A 22 -14.45 18.38 -1.47
CA ASP A 22 -14.99 18.29 -2.84
C ASP A 22 -13.92 18.47 -3.91
N ILE A 23 -12.72 17.96 -3.67
CA ILE A 23 -11.61 18.01 -4.63
C ILE A 23 -11.72 16.81 -5.56
N PRO A 24 -11.94 17.01 -6.88
CA PRO A 24 -12.00 15.89 -7.83
C PRO A 24 -10.69 15.12 -7.85
N HIS A 25 -10.77 13.81 -7.60
CA HIS A 25 -9.58 12.96 -7.57
C HIS A 25 -9.94 11.53 -7.97
N LYS A 26 -8.91 10.77 -8.32
CA LYS A 26 -9.02 9.35 -8.60
C LYS A 26 -7.93 8.62 -7.81
N ILE A 27 -8.31 7.57 -7.12
CA ILE A 27 -7.35 6.72 -6.41
C ILE A 27 -6.74 5.75 -7.43
N VAL A 28 -5.43 5.88 -7.66
CA VAL A 28 -4.69 5.03 -8.60
C VAL A 28 -4.28 3.73 -7.93
N PHE A 29 -3.69 3.82 -6.74
CA PHE A 29 -3.42 2.66 -5.90
C PHE A 29 -3.35 3.05 -4.44
N ALA A 30 -3.51 2.05 -3.59
CA ALA A 30 -3.33 2.17 -2.14
C ALA A 30 -2.49 1.00 -1.64
N CYS A 31 -1.81 1.18 -0.53
CA CYS A 31 -0.95 0.14 0.04
C CYS A 31 -0.99 0.17 1.56
N ASP A 32 -1.29 -0.98 2.16
CA ASP A 32 -1.22 -1.16 3.61
C ASP A 32 -1.16 -2.67 3.91
N ASN A 33 -0.24 -3.07 4.78
CA ASN A 33 -0.09 -4.49 5.12
C ASN A 33 -1.02 -4.97 6.24
N GLY A 34 -1.80 -4.08 6.83
CA GLY A 34 -2.71 -4.42 7.92
C GLY A 34 -2.00 -4.91 9.17
N ASP A 35 -0.76 -4.51 9.38
CA ASP A 35 0.13 -4.95 10.47
C ASP A 35 0.35 -6.48 10.49
N ILE A 36 0.24 -7.12 9.34
CA ILE A 36 0.50 -8.55 9.21
C ILE A 36 2.00 -8.79 9.09
N PRO A 37 2.63 -9.51 10.03
CA PRO A 37 4.07 -9.77 9.97
C PRO A 37 4.38 -10.86 8.93
N VAL A 38 5.29 -10.55 8.02
CA VAL A 38 5.75 -11.47 6.97
C VAL A 38 7.27 -11.34 6.84
N LYS A 39 7.96 -12.47 6.77
CA LYS A 39 9.41 -12.52 6.61
C LYS A 39 9.77 -12.99 5.21
N TYR A 40 10.69 -12.28 4.57
CA TYR A 40 11.20 -12.62 3.24
C TYR A 40 12.54 -11.93 3.01
N ASN A 41 13.27 -12.39 1.99
CA ASN A 41 14.46 -11.70 1.51
C ASN A 41 14.03 -10.69 0.45
N GLU A 42 14.12 -9.41 0.77
CA GLU A 42 13.64 -8.31 -0.08
C GLU A 42 14.28 -8.34 -1.47
N GLU A 43 15.60 -8.52 -1.56
CA GLU A 43 16.32 -8.51 -2.83
C GLU A 43 15.90 -9.66 -3.73
N GLU A 44 15.78 -10.88 -3.18
CA GLU A 44 15.36 -12.06 -3.94
C GLU A 44 13.93 -11.92 -4.44
N GLU A 45 13.03 -11.49 -3.56
CA GLU A 45 11.62 -11.33 -3.91
C GLU A 45 11.41 -10.23 -4.95
N LEU A 46 12.12 -9.10 -4.83
CA LEU A 46 12.05 -8.03 -5.82
C LEU A 46 12.53 -8.46 -7.19
N LYS A 47 13.60 -9.27 -7.25
CA LYS A 47 14.09 -9.81 -8.53
C LYS A 47 13.03 -10.66 -9.22
N LYS A 48 12.36 -11.52 -8.48
CA LYS A 48 11.28 -12.36 -9.01
C LYS A 48 10.12 -11.50 -9.52
N ILE A 49 9.71 -10.50 -8.75
CA ILE A 49 8.59 -9.62 -9.07
C ILE A 49 8.89 -8.78 -10.32
N LYS A 50 10.09 -8.21 -10.41
CA LYS A 50 10.49 -7.39 -11.56
C LYS A 50 10.54 -8.19 -12.87
N ASN A 51 10.72 -9.51 -12.79
CA ASN A 51 10.71 -10.37 -13.97
C ASN A 51 9.30 -10.83 -14.38
N MET A 52 8.28 -10.49 -13.62
CA MET A 52 6.90 -10.80 -13.97
C MET A 52 6.36 -9.82 -15.01
N HIS A 53 5.43 -10.29 -15.85
CA HIS A 53 5.00 -9.54 -17.03
C HIS A 53 3.83 -8.59 -16.80
N SER A 54 3.04 -8.79 -15.74
CA SER A 54 1.86 -7.96 -15.50
C SER A 54 1.75 -7.54 -14.03
N LYS A 55 1.08 -6.40 -13.84
CA LYS A 55 0.74 -5.88 -12.51
C LYS A 55 -0.04 -6.92 -11.71
N LYS A 56 -0.97 -7.62 -12.35
CA LYS A 56 -1.79 -8.64 -11.72
C LYS A 56 -0.97 -9.81 -11.20
N GLU A 57 -0.01 -10.31 -12.00
CA GLU A 57 0.89 -11.38 -11.57
C GLU A 57 1.71 -10.99 -10.35
N LYS A 58 2.26 -9.77 -10.37
CA LYS A 58 3.06 -9.24 -9.28
C LYS A 58 2.25 -9.16 -7.98
N LYS A 59 1.03 -8.65 -8.07
CA LYS A 59 0.13 -8.53 -6.92
C LYS A 59 -0.25 -9.91 -6.38
N GLU A 60 -0.63 -10.83 -7.24
CA GLU A 60 -0.99 -12.19 -6.83
C GLU A 60 0.17 -12.91 -6.13
N TYR A 61 1.39 -12.69 -6.60
CA TYR A 61 2.59 -13.26 -5.99
C TYR A 61 2.77 -12.76 -4.55
N VAL A 62 2.65 -11.45 -4.34
CA VAL A 62 2.76 -10.84 -3.01
C VAL A 62 1.63 -11.32 -2.10
N ASP A 63 0.42 -11.37 -2.60
CA ASP A 63 -0.74 -11.85 -1.83
C ASP A 63 -0.54 -13.31 -1.38
N LYS A 64 -0.01 -14.15 -2.25
CA LYS A 64 0.30 -15.55 -1.91
C LYS A 64 1.40 -15.65 -0.88
N LEU A 65 2.43 -14.80 -0.98
CA LEU A 65 3.51 -14.77 0.00
C LEU A 65 2.97 -14.46 1.40
N TYR A 66 2.08 -13.49 1.51
CA TYR A 66 1.43 -13.15 2.77
C TYR A 66 0.56 -14.29 3.29
N LEU A 67 -0.25 -14.90 2.42
CA LEU A 67 -1.11 -16.02 2.80
C LEU A 67 -0.32 -17.26 3.24
N SER A 68 0.86 -17.47 2.67
CA SER A 68 1.72 -18.61 3.03
C SER A 68 2.27 -18.50 4.45
N GLN A 69 2.37 -17.29 4.98
CA GLN A 69 2.96 -17.04 6.31
C GLN A 69 1.95 -16.67 7.38
N SER A 70 0.76 -16.24 7.00
CA SER A 70 -0.25 -15.81 7.96
C SER A 70 -1.65 -16.06 7.44
N THR A 71 -2.53 -16.50 8.34
CA THR A 71 -3.96 -16.60 8.07
C THR A 71 -4.71 -15.36 8.57
N LYS A 72 -3.98 -14.39 9.11
CA LYS A 72 -4.55 -13.16 9.65
C LYS A 72 -5.17 -12.34 8.54
N GLN A 73 -6.40 -11.89 8.74
CA GLN A 73 -7.12 -11.09 7.77
C GLN A 73 -6.66 -9.63 7.83
N ASN A 74 -6.49 -9.00 6.66
CA ASN A 74 -6.18 -7.58 6.59
C ASN A 74 -7.48 -6.76 6.70
N TYR A 75 -7.84 -6.38 7.92
CA TYR A 75 -9.04 -5.60 8.17
C TYR A 75 -8.94 -4.17 7.65
N VAL A 76 -7.74 -3.63 7.56
CA VAL A 76 -7.48 -2.30 6.99
C VAL A 76 -7.88 -2.30 5.51
N LYS A 77 -7.43 -3.31 4.76
CA LYS A 77 -7.82 -3.49 3.35
C LYS A 77 -9.33 -3.61 3.21
N LYS A 78 -9.94 -4.42 4.04
CA LYS A 78 -11.39 -4.66 3.99
C LYS A 78 -12.18 -3.36 4.23
N SER A 79 -11.78 -2.59 5.22
CA SER A 79 -12.39 -1.29 5.52
C SER A 79 -12.18 -0.29 4.39
N TYR A 80 -10.98 -0.21 3.86
CA TYR A 80 -10.63 0.69 2.77
C TYR A 80 -11.46 0.39 1.51
N MET A 81 -11.51 -0.87 1.12
CA MET A 81 -12.26 -1.32 -0.07
C MET A 81 -13.76 -1.08 0.07
N ALA A 82 -14.29 -1.09 1.29
CA ALA A 82 -15.70 -0.81 1.54
C ALA A 82 -16.05 0.68 1.42
N ASN A 83 -15.08 1.57 1.64
CA ASN A 83 -15.30 3.02 1.69
C ASN A 83 -14.84 3.76 0.45
N TYR A 84 -13.93 3.20 -0.34
CA TYR A 84 -13.35 3.88 -1.49
C TYR A 84 -13.42 3.04 -2.75
N LYS A 85 -13.55 3.72 -3.87
CA LYS A 85 -13.66 3.08 -5.18
C LYS A 85 -12.27 2.80 -5.75
N ILE A 86 -11.85 1.55 -5.66
CA ILE A 86 -10.54 1.08 -6.13
C ILE A 86 -10.66 -0.39 -6.53
N ASP A 87 -9.94 -0.77 -7.59
CA ASP A 87 -9.87 -2.17 -7.99
C ASP A 87 -9.03 -3.00 -7.03
N GLU A 88 -9.41 -4.26 -6.85
CA GLU A 88 -8.66 -5.22 -6.03
C GLU A 88 -7.17 -5.28 -6.45
N ASP A 89 -6.90 -5.21 -7.76
CA ASP A 89 -5.55 -5.28 -8.30
C ASP A 89 -4.70 -4.04 -8.00
N ASP A 90 -5.30 -2.97 -7.53
CA ASP A 90 -4.60 -1.72 -7.18
C ASP A 90 -4.45 -1.52 -5.68
N PHE A 91 -4.93 -2.45 -4.86
CA PHE A 91 -4.65 -2.44 -3.42
C PHE A 91 -3.51 -3.42 -3.12
N HIS A 92 -2.37 -2.88 -2.68
CA HIS A 92 -1.14 -3.63 -2.45
C HIS A 92 -0.88 -3.83 -0.97
N LEU A 93 -0.29 -4.99 -0.62
CA LEU A 93 0.00 -5.32 0.78
C LEU A 93 1.37 -4.85 1.24
N ASP A 94 2.33 -4.66 0.32
CA ASP A 94 3.71 -4.40 0.72
C ASP A 94 4.37 -3.38 -0.20
N ILE A 95 4.74 -2.22 0.37
CA ILE A 95 5.40 -1.15 -0.38
C ILE A 95 6.82 -1.55 -0.81
N LYS A 96 7.50 -2.39 -0.05
CA LYS A 96 8.85 -2.84 -0.39
C LYS A 96 8.87 -3.77 -1.59
N LEU A 97 7.78 -4.48 -1.82
CA LEU A 97 7.63 -5.42 -2.93
C LEU A 97 6.80 -4.86 -4.08
N LEU A 98 6.38 -3.61 -4.00
CA LEU A 98 5.64 -2.95 -5.06
C LEU A 98 6.59 -2.46 -6.15
N ASP A 99 6.35 -2.90 -7.39
CA ASP A 99 7.11 -2.41 -8.53
C ASP A 99 6.44 -1.15 -9.09
N GLY A 100 7.08 -0.01 -8.85
CA GLY A 100 6.53 1.29 -9.23
C GLY A 100 6.44 1.54 -10.73
N ILE A 101 7.07 0.70 -11.55
CA ILE A 101 7.04 0.89 -13.01
C ILE A 101 5.62 0.77 -13.58
N ASP A 102 4.77 -0.02 -12.94
CA ASP A 102 3.39 -0.20 -13.37
C ASP A 102 2.54 1.08 -13.23
N TYR A 103 3.01 2.02 -12.42
CA TYR A 103 2.31 3.27 -12.14
C TYR A 103 3.08 4.51 -12.60
N LYS A 104 4.19 4.32 -13.31
CA LYS A 104 5.00 5.43 -13.81
C LYS A 104 4.17 6.34 -14.71
N GLY A 105 4.18 7.63 -14.41
CA GLY A 105 3.42 8.63 -15.17
C GLY A 105 1.92 8.64 -14.90
N LYS A 106 1.43 7.84 -13.95
CA LYS A 106 0.00 7.68 -13.65
C LYS A 106 -0.43 8.35 -12.35
N VAL A 107 0.51 8.88 -11.57
CA VAL A 107 0.25 9.45 -10.25
C VAL A 107 0.65 10.91 -10.20
N ASP A 108 -0.25 11.77 -9.74
CA ASP A 108 0.01 13.20 -9.56
C ASP A 108 0.36 13.54 -8.11
N LEU A 109 -0.28 12.87 -7.15
CA LEU A 109 -0.06 13.07 -5.73
C LEU A 109 0.22 11.73 -5.06
N PHE A 110 1.41 11.62 -4.47
CA PHE A 110 1.83 10.43 -3.71
C PHE A 110 1.95 10.81 -2.24
N VAL A 111 1.17 10.14 -1.38
CA VAL A 111 1.14 10.42 0.06
C VAL A 111 1.46 9.14 0.83
N GLY A 112 2.42 9.25 1.74
CA GLY A 112 2.77 8.13 2.62
C GLY A 112 3.01 8.63 4.03
N GLY A 113 2.30 8.04 5.00
CA GLY A 113 2.58 8.26 6.41
C GLY A 113 3.51 7.18 6.92
N SER A 114 4.61 7.56 7.57
CA SER A 114 5.44 6.59 8.26
C SER A 114 4.69 6.04 9.46
N PRO A 115 4.96 4.77 9.87
CA PRO A 115 4.39 4.25 11.11
C PRO A 115 4.74 5.17 12.27
N CYS A 116 3.73 5.74 12.91
CA CYS A 116 3.91 6.75 13.96
C CYS A 116 4.72 6.26 15.15
N GLN A 117 4.72 4.96 15.39
CA GLN A 117 5.42 4.35 16.53
C GLN A 117 6.91 4.65 16.57
N SER A 118 7.55 4.80 15.41
CA SER A 118 8.99 5.07 15.33
C SER A 118 9.35 6.54 15.51
N PHE A 119 8.37 7.43 15.38
CA PHE A 119 8.58 8.88 15.44
C PHE A 119 7.89 9.55 16.63
N SER A 120 7.07 8.82 17.35
CA SER A 120 6.30 9.32 18.49
C SER A 120 7.20 9.68 19.67
N MET A 121 6.82 10.69 20.45
CA MET A 121 7.50 11.05 21.70
C MET A 121 7.44 9.92 22.74
N VAL A 122 6.43 9.08 22.68
CA VAL A 122 6.26 7.92 23.56
C VAL A 122 6.90 6.66 23.00
N GLY A 123 7.30 6.65 21.74
CA GLY A 123 7.97 5.52 21.09
C GLY A 123 9.48 5.62 21.23
N LYS A 124 10.18 4.67 20.62
CA LYS A 124 11.64 4.58 20.68
C LYS A 124 12.36 5.53 19.74
N ARG A 125 11.65 6.30 18.92
CA ARG A 125 12.18 7.27 17.95
C ARG A 125 13.19 6.66 16.96
N LYS A 126 13.05 5.40 16.63
CA LYS A 126 13.98 4.69 15.73
C LYS A 126 14.01 5.28 14.33
N GLY A 127 12.94 5.90 13.88
CA GLY A 127 12.86 6.53 12.58
C GLY A 127 13.79 7.74 12.39
N LEU A 128 14.30 8.30 13.48
CA LEU A 128 15.22 9.44 13.48
C LEU A 128 16.69 9.05 13.70
N GLU A 129 16.94 7.79 13.94
CA GLU A 129 18.28 7.22 14.11
C GLU A 129 18.81 6.68 12.76
#